data_88c9ae07cd972e4369b77048e95e9aa0
#
_entry.id   88c9ae07cd972e4369b77048e95e9aa0
#
_cell.length_a   1.000
_cell.length_b   1.000
_cell.length_c   1.000
_cell.angle_alpha   90.00
_cell.angle_beta   90.00
_cell.angle_gamma   90.00
#
_symmetry.space_group_name_H-M   'P 1'
#
loop_
_entity.id
_entity.type
_entity.pdbx_description
1 polymer ?
#
loop_
_entity_poly.entity_id
_entity_poly.type
_entity_poly.pdbx_seq_one_letter_code
_entity_poly.pdbx_strand_id
1 'polypeptide(L)'
;MDSKILIITFSDNADHQDISFGIFESLYKTKKCDVWIMGIDTPKVPIMYTQHTYLVDCPRRPGIEKKTFDLKTLGKIIRWINREKFDVIFFETLHVWNLPIMMRCHKNTKIFQMIHDLIPHKGDKQEKSVHLMNKAVCRLADYIVLCNEKYVSKVTEIYGVPQERVRFVDMWRRFPRYTEPHYSRRALFFGRMNPYKGVDNLLEIAKKCPEIQFDVVGRVDPQVQELVDELKKLPNVMINNGYVTEGEMAEAFIKADWIVLPYNSATQSGVVIDGYRYGRPCIAFNVGAIAEQVCEGVSGYLIPEGNNVAFADRLREAVCMSEDEYKKMSQNAYEYGVKKYSAEGAIDRFVKVIS
;
A
#
# COMPACT_ATOMS: atom_id res chain seq x y z
N MET A 1 -14.93 14.08 -24.04
CA MET A 1 -14.73 15.29 -23.21
C MET A 1 -13.65 14.94 -22.22
N ASP A 2 -12.58 15.72 -22.21
CA ASP A 2 -11.45 15.42 -21.32
C ASP A 2 -11.81 15.92 -19.91
N SER A 3 -12.30 15.03 -19.06
CA SER A 3 -12.57 15.36 -17.66
C SER A 3 -11.33 15.95 -17.00
N LYS A 4 -11.47 17.05 -16.28
CA LYS A 4 -10.41 17.70 -15.52
C LYS A 4 -10.39 17.13 -14.11
N ILE A 5 -9.29 16.45 -13.75
CA ILE A 5 -9.15 15.67 -12.53
C ILE A 5 -8.07 16.27 -11.64
N LEU A 6 -8.35 16.42 -10.34
CA LEU A 6 -7.38 16.78 -9.32
C LEU A 6 -7.16 15.60 -8.36
N ILE A 7 -5.96 15.11 -8.29
CA ILE A 7 -5.53 14.14 -7.27
C ILE A 7 -4.93 14.92 -6.10
N ILE A 8 -5.34 14.64 -4.86
CA ILE A 8 -4.84 15.31 -3.65
C ILE A 8 -4.22 14.28 -2.71
N THR A 9 -2.96 14.52 -2.32
CA THR A 9 -2.23 13.75 -1.31
C THR A 9 -1.48 14.67 -0.35
N PHE A 10 -1.97 14.79 0.89
CA PHE A 10 -1.34 15.58 1.96
C PHE A 10 -0.54 14.70 2.94
N SER A 11 0.06 13.64 2.44
CA SER A 11 0.88 12.72 3.24
C SER A 11 2.36 12.96 3.03
N ASP A 12 3.16 12.90 4.10
CA ASP A 12 4.61 12.83 4.04
C ASP A 12 5.14 11.38 3.98
N ASN A 13 4.25 10.40 3.90
CA ASN A 13 4.60 9.00 3.70
C ASN A 13 4.95 8.75 2.23
N ALA A 14 6.15 8.19 1.98
CA ALA A 14 6.62 7.88 0.65
C ALA A 14 5.70 6.92 -0.12
N ASP A 15 5.10 5.93 0.56
CA ASP A 15 4.16 4.96 -0.05
C ASP A 15 2.93 5.65 -0.64
N HIS A 16 2.30 6.56 0.11
CA HIS A 16 1.15 7.32 -0.36
C HIS A 16 1.50 8.27 -1.51
N GLN A 17 2.69 8.86 -1.44
CA GLN A 17 3.19 9.70 -2.51
C GLN A 17 3.46 8.87 -3.78
N ASP A 18 4.05 7.68 -3.66
CA ASP A 18 4.29 6.78 -4.79
C ASP A 18 2.98 6.35 -5.46
N ILE A 19 1.95 6.02 -4.67
CA ILE A 19 0.60 5.74 -5.18
C ILE A 19 0.06 6.94 -5.96
N SER A 20 0.05 8.12 -5.36
CA SER A 20 -0.55 9.32 -5.94
C SER A 20 0.19 9.81 -7.18
N PHE A 21 1.51 9.90 -7.11
CA PHE A 21 2.33 10.35 -8.25
C PHE A 21 2.39 9.31 -9.36
N GLY A 22 2.38 8.01 -9.02
CA GLY A 22 2.34 6.94 -10.01
C GLY A 22 1.12 7.00 -10.91
N ILE A 23 -0.09 7.13 -10.33
CA ILE A 23 -1.32 7.21 -11.12
C ILE A 23 -1.42 8.56 -11.86
N PHE A 24 -0.99 9.67 -11.24
CA PHE A 24 -0.93 10.97 -11.88
C PHE A 24 -0.07 10.93 -13.14
N GLU A 25 1.16 10.43 -13.04
CA GLU A 25 2.09 10.36 -14.17
C GLU A 25 1.59 9.44 -15.29
N SER A 26 0.99 8.31 -14.91
CA SER A 26 0.43 7.37 -15.86
C SER A 26 -0.76 7.96 -16.61
N LEU A 27 -1.66 8.68 -15.93
CA LEU A 27 -2.75 9.42 -16.58
C LEU A 27 -2.23 10.56 -17.46
N TYR A 28 -1.24 11.31 -16.98
CA TYR A 28 -0.64 12.42 -17.73
C TYR A 28 0.00 11.94 -19.05
N LYS A 29 0.73 10.82 -19.01
CA LYS A 29 1.35 10.21 -20.20
C LYS A 29 0.31 9.75 -21.23
N THR A 30 -0.79 9.17 -20.79
CA THR A 30 -1.81 8.62 -21.68
C THR A 30 -2.73 9.67 -22.28
N LYS A 31 -2.74 10.90 -21.75
CA LYS A 31 -3.60 12.01 -22.17
C LYS A 31 -5.10 11.65 -22.22
N LYS A 32 -5.53 10.69 -21.38
CA LYS A 32 -6.94 10.28 -21.27
C LYS A 32 -7.82 11.33 -20.60
N CYS A 33 -7.21 12.24 -19.85
CA CYS A 33 -7.88 13.32 -19.13
C CYS A 33 -6.88 14.47 -18.86
N ASP A 34 -7.40 15.65 -18.51
CA ASP A 34 -6.59 16.76 -17.96
C ASP A 34 -6.37 16.51 -16.47
N VAL A 35 -5.25 15.88 -16.10
CA VAL A 35 -4.95 15.49 -14.73
C VAL A 35 -3.97 16.44 -14.06
N TRP A 36 -4.30 16.79 -12.82
CA TRP A 36 -3.48 17.61 -11.92
C TRP A 36 -3.24 16.88 -10.61
N ILE A 37 -2.11 17.18 -9.95
CA ILE A 37 -1.82 16.68 -8.62
C ILE A 37 -1.54 17.82 -7.65
N MET A 38 -2.11 17.71 -6.44
CA MET A 38 -1.78 18.56 -5.30
C MET A 38 -1.10 17.71 -4.24
N GLY A 39 0.12 18.06 -3.88
CA GLY A 39 0.92 17.36 -2.89
C GLY A 39 1.57 18.30 -1.90
N ILE A 40 2.34 17.70 -0.97
CA ILE A 40 3.14 18.48 -0.02
C ILE A 40 4.34 19.14 -0.70
N ASP A 41 4.79 20.26 -0.16
CA ASP A 41 5.91 21.07 -0.70
C ASP A 41 7.31 20.43 -0.59
N THR A 42 7.43 19.35 0.20
CA THR A 42 8.65 18.57 0.38
C THR A 42 8.40 17.10 0.08
N PRO A 43 8.16 16.74 -1.19
CA PRO A 43 7.89 15.35 -1.55
C PRO A 43 9.13 14.48 -1.35
N LYS A 44 8.93 13.26 -0.86
CA LYS A 44 9.98 12.24 -0.68
C LYS A 44 10.22 11.42 -1.93
N VAL A 45 9.29 11.45 -2.88
CA VAL A 45 9.40 10.77 -4.16
C VAL A 45 9.49 11.79 -5.30
N PRO A 46 10.23 11.50 -6.37
CA PRO A 46 10.37 12.40 -7.50
C PRO A 46 9.04 12.72 -8.19
N ILE A 47 8.85 13.96 -8.62
CA ILE A 47 7.73 14.42 -9.44
C ILE A 47 8.24 14.66 -10.85
N MET A 48 7.72 13.90 -11.82
CA MET A 48 8.20 14.00 -13.21
C MET A 48 7.56 15.15 -13.99
N TYR A 49 6.32 15.55 -13.67
CA TYR A 49 5.57 16.56 -14.43
C TYR A 49 5.15 17.73 -13.55
N THR A 50 6.01 18.74 -13.44
CA THR A 50 5.82 19.89 -12.56
C THR A 50 4.75 20.87 -13.06
N GLN A 51 4.42 20.86 -14.35
CA GLN A 51 3.49 21.82 -14.98
C GLN A 51 2.04 21.64 -14.46
N HIS A 52 1.64 20.41 -14.11
CA HIS A 52 0.33 20.08 -13.57
C HIS A 52 0.40 19.71 -12.08
N THR A 53 1.38 20.28 -11.37
CA THR A 53 1.62 19.99 -9.96
C THR A 53 1.47 21.25 -9.12
N TYR A 54 0.69 21.15 -8.04
CA TYR A 54 0.51 22.21 -7.06
C TYR A 54 1.02 21.75 -5.69
N LEU A 55 2.15 22.30 -5.26
CA LEU A 55 2.77 21.92 -3.99
C LEU A 55 2.34 22.86 -2.87
N VAL A 56 2.04 22.30 -1.71
CA VAL A 56 1.45 23.01 -0.57
C VAL A 56 2.20 22.72 0.71
N ASP A 57 2.53 23.77 1.44
CA ASP A 57 2.99 23.67 2.82
C ASP A 57 1.80 23.41 3.76
N CYS A 58 1.45 22.13 3.94
CA CYS A 58 0.35 21.67 4.80
C CYS A 58 0.88 21.00 6.10
N PRO A 59 0.05 20.86 7.15
CA PRO A 59 0.47 20.18 8.39
C PRO A 59 0.83 18.72 8.13
N ARG A 60 1.99 18.28 8.67
CA ARG A 60 2.44 16.88 8.60
C ARG A 60 1.82 16.02 9.70
N ARG A 61 1.49 16.66 10.83
CA ARG A 61 0.84 16.02 11.97
C ARG A 61 -0.44 16.81 12.32
N PRO A 62 -1.52 16.57 11.55
CA PRO A 62 -2.78 17.29 11.75
C PRO A 62 -3.31 17.15 13.17
N GLY A 63 -3.77 18.27 13.75
CA GLY A 63 -4.26 18.35 15.14
C GLY A 63 -3.17 18.63 16.17
N ILE A 64 -1.88 18.44 15.84
CA ILE A 64 -0.75 18.71 16.74
C ILE A 64 -0.05 20.02 16.34
N GLU A 65 0.11 20.24 15.06
CA GLU A 65 0.78 21.43 14.52
C GLU A 65 -0.17 22.63 14.43
N LYS A 66 0.31 23.82 14.81
CA LYS A 66 -0.43 25.09 14.65
C LYS A 66 -0.89 25.32 13.19
N LYS A 67 -0.11 24.85 12.23
CA LYS A 67 -0.40 24.89 10.81
C LYS A 67 -1.71 24.19 10.43
N THR A 68 -2.22 23.26 11.23
CA THR A 68 -3.54 22.64 11.07
C THR A 68 -4.64 23.71 10.92
N PHE A 69 -4.48 24.85 11.57
CA PHE A 69 -5.43 25.96 11.60
C PHE A 69 -5.03 27.13 10.68
N ASP A 70 -4.13 26.91 9.70
CA ASP A 70 -3.79 27.94 8.72
C ASP A 70 -4.92 28.12 7.70
N LEU A 71 -5.96 28.83 8.11
CA LEU A 71 -7.13 29.15 7.31
C LEU A 71 -6.78 30.00 6.07
N LYS A 72 -5.67 30.76 6.12
CA LYS A 72 -5.24 31.61 5.00
C LYS A 72 -4.75 30.77 3.83
N THR A 73 -3.85 29.81 4.10
CA THR A 73 -3.35 28.86 3.09
C THR A 73 -4.49 27.99 2.59
N LEU A 74 -5.29 27.43 3.48
CA LEU A 74 -6.47 26.62 3.11
C LEU A 74 -7.45 27.40 2.24
N GLY A 75 -7.71 28.68 2.55
CA GLY A 75 -8.56 29.54 1.73
C GLY A 75 -7.97 29.83 0.34
N LYS A 76 -6.64 29.91 0.19
CA LYS A 76 -5.98 30.01 -1.12
C LYS A 76 -6.17 28.75 -1.95
N ILE A 77 -6.00 27.58 -1.33
CA ILE A 77 -6.20 26.28 -1.97
C ILE A 77 -7.63 26.16 -2.50
N ILE A 78 -8.62 26.42 -1.66
CA ILE A 78 -10.04 26.31 -2.03
C ILE A 78 -10.38 27.28 -3.17
N ARG A 79 -9.89 28.52 -3.13
CA ARG A 79 -10.10 29.48 -4.21
C ARG A 79 -9.45 29.02 -5.53
N TRP A 80 -8.25 28.45 -5.47
CA TRP A 80 -7.57 27.90 -6.64
C TRP A 80 -8.37 26.73 -7.22
N ILE A 81 -8.79 25.75 -6.40
CA ILE A 81 -9.61 24.61 -6.83
C ILE A 81 -10.88 25.09 -7.54
N ASN A 82 -11.59 26.06 -6.94
CA ASN A 82 -12.84 26.57 -7.51
C ASN A 82 -12.64 27.38 -8.79
N ARG A 83 -11.50 28.07 -8.93
CA ARG A 83 -11.15 28.78 -10.17
C ARG A 83 -10.83 27.82 -11.30
N GLU A 84 -10.11 26.75 -11.03
CA GLU A 84 -9.70 25.73 -12.02
C GLU A 84 -10.87 24.84 -12.49
N LYS A 85 -11.96 24.76 -11.72
CA LYS A 85 -13.20 24.03 -12.05
C LYS A 85 -12.95 22.56 -12.41
N PHE A 86 -12.40 21.78 -11.47
CA PHE A 86 -12.22 20.36 -11.65
C PHE A 86 -13.57 19.62 -11.69
N ASP A 87 -13.73 18.68 -12.61
CA ASP A 87 -14.90 17.79 -12.69
C ASP A 87 -14.83 16.74 -11.58
N VAL A 88 -13.60 16.30 -11.24
CA VAL A 88 -13.34 15.28 -10.23
C VAL A 88 -12.23 15.73 -9.30
N ILE A 89 -12.43 15.53 -8.00
CA ILE A 89 -11.37 15.59 -6.98
C ILE A 89 -11.24 14.22 -6.33
N PHE A 90 -10.05 13.63 -6.43
CA PHE A 90 -9.71 12.35 -5.83
C PHE A 90 -8.75 12.57 -4.67
N PHE A 91 -9.23 12.35 -3.44
CA PHE A 91 -8.41 12.37 -2.24
C PHE A 91 -7.83 10.98 -1.99
N GLU A 92 -6.52 10.85 -2.14
CA GLU A 92 -5.84 9.56 -1.95
C GLU A 92 -5.62 9.27 -0.46
N THR A 93 -5.35 10.31 0.36
CA THR A 93 -5.09 10.15 1.80
C THR A 93 -6.17 10.80 2.66
N LEU A 94 -6.28 10.34 3.92
CA LEU A 94 -7.05 11.01 4.94
C LEU A 94 -6.24 12.17 5.52
N HIS A 95 -6.79 13.38 5.44
CA HIS A 95 -6.19 14.58 6.02
C HIS A 95 -7.28 15.54 6.50
N VAL A 96 -7.04 16.26 7.61
CA VAL A 96 -8.06 17.17 8.18
C VAL A 96 -8.46 18.29 7.22
N TRP A 97 -7.57 18.70 6.32
CA TRP A 97 -7.87 19.72 5.31
C TRP A 97 -8.80 19.21 4.20
N ASN A 98 -8.95 17.88 4.06
CA ASN A 98 -9.91 17.34 3.10
C ASN A 98 -11.33 17.83 3.41
N LEU A 99 -11.73 17.85 4.69
CA LEU A 99 -13.08 18.22 5.09
C LEU A 99 -13.50 19.63 4.63
N PRO A 100 -12.75 20.72 4.97
CA PRO A 100 -13.11 22.06 4.50
C PRO A 100 -12.98 22.23 2.98
N ILE A 101 -12.12 21.46 2.30
CA ILE A 101 -12.05 21.45 0.83
C ILE A 101 -13.34 20.84 0.27
N MET A 102 -13.75 19.64 0.73
CA MET A 102 -14.99 18.97 0.32
C MET A 102 -16.22 19.85 0.51
N MET A 103 -16.31 20.54 1.66
CA MET A 103 -17.45 21.41 1.99
C MET A 103 -17.53 22.69 1.14
N ARG A 104 -16.45 23.11 0.49
CA ARG A 104 -16.35 24.41 -0.17
C ARG A 104 -15.94 24.34 -1.65
N CYS A 105 -15.74 23.14 -2.19
CA CYS A 105 -15.51 22.99 -3.63
C CYS A 105 -16.82 23.20 -4.41
N HIS A 106 -16.68 23.39 -5.71
CA HIS A 106 -17.82 23.66 -6.62
C HIS A 106 -18.84 22.52 -6.57
N LYS A 107 -20.16 22.86 -6.56
CA LYS A 107 -21.24 21.86 -6.42
C LYS A 107 -21.29 20.79 -7.52
N ASN A 108 -20.74 21.07 -8.68
CA ASN A 108 -20.70 20.12 -9.81
C ASN A 108 -19.47 19.23 -9.81
N THR A 109 -18.53 19.42 -8.87
CA THR A 109 -17.33 18.60 -8.73
C THR A 109 -17.67 17.30 -8.01
N LYS A 110 -17.41 16.15 -8.63
CA LYS A 110 -17.54 14.84 -7.97
C LYS A 110 -16.36 14.61 -7.03
N ILE A 111 -16.63 14.22 -5.80
CA ILE A 111 -15.65 14.00 -4.76
C ILE A 111 -15.47 12.51 -4.48
N PHE A 112 -14.27 12.03 -4.66
CA PHE A 112 -13.85 10.66 -4.32
C PHE A 112 -12.85 10.70 -3.16
N GLN A 113 -13.08 9.87 -2.14
CA GLN A 113 -12.15 9.68 -1.03
C GLN A 113 -11.71 8.23 -0.94
N MET A 114 -10.42 8.00 -1.06
CA MET A 114 -9.83 6.69 -0.82
C MET A 114 -9.64 6.44 0.67
N ILE A 115 -10.01 5.25 1.13
CA ILE A 115 -9.80 4.79 2.50
C ILE A 115 -8.95 3.53 2.46
N HIS A 116 -7.70 3.64 2.91
CA HIS A 116 -6.76 2.51 2.97
C HIS A 116 -7.07 1.59 4.16
N ASP A 117 -7.31 2.18 5.33
CA ASP A 117 -7.57 1.46 6.58
C ASP A 117 -9.03 1.67 7.01
N LEU A 118 -9.92 0.84 6.45
CA LEU A 118 -11.34 0.88 6.83
C LEU A 118 -11.55 0.48 8.28
N ILE A 119 -10.84 -0.55 8.71
CA ILE A 119 -10.84 -1.05 10.08
C ILE A 119 -9.46 -0.78 10.66
N PRO A 120 -9.32 0.25 11.52
CA PRO A 120 -8.06 0.51 12.20
C PRO A 120 -7.59 -0.71 12.98
N HIS A 121 -6.30 -0.95 12.99
CA HIS A 121 -5.75 -2.07 13.75
C HIS A 121 -6.01 -1.91 15.24
N LYS A 122 -6.57 -2.95 15.88
CA LYS A 122 -6.84 -2.94 17.33
C LYS A 122 -5.56 -2.63 18.10
N GLY A 123 -5.65 -1.65 19.00
CA GLY A 123 -4.51 -1.21 19.83
C GLY A 123 -3.65 -0.10 19.21
N ASP A 124 -3.96 0.38 18.02
CA ASP A 124 -3.31 1.58 17.48
C ASP A 124 -3.81 2.83 18.25
N LYS A 125 -2.85 3.66 18.71
CA LYS A 125 -3.16 4.92 19.44
C LYS A 125 -4.07 5.88 18.66
N GLN A 126 -4.16 5.71 17.34
CA GLN A 126 -4.94 6.56 16.44
C GLN A 126 -6.30 5.95 16.05
N GLU A 127 -6.67 4.77 16.54
CA GLU A 127 -7.88 4.05 16.16
C GLU A 127 -9.14 4.95 16.18
N LYS A 128 -9.38 5.66 17.30
CA LYS A 128 -10.55 6.52 17.44
C LYS A 128 -10.54 7.73 16.50
N SER A 129 -9.38 8.34 16.28
CA SER A 129 -9.26 9.51 15.40
C SER A 129 -9.44 9.14 13.93
N VAL A 130 -8.90 8.01 13.49
CA VAL A 130 -9.10 7.47 12.14
C VAL A 130 -10.57 7.11 11.91
N HIS A 131 -11.22 6.45 12.89
CA HIS A 131 -12.64 6.13 12.80
C HIS A 131 -13.52 7.39 12.65
N LEU A 132 -13.25 8.42 13.46
CA LEU A 132 -13.99 9.69 13.38
C LEU A 132 -13.77 10.38 12.03
N MET A 133 -12.54 10.37 11.53
CA MET A 133 -12.18 10.94 10.24
C MET A 133 -12.86 10.19 9.08
N ASN A 134 -12.81 8.84 9.09
CA ASN A 134 -13.53 8.01 8.13
C ASN A 134 -15.03 8.34 8.11
N LYS A 135 -15.65 8.47 9.30
CA LYS A 135 -17.07 8.84 9.41
C LYS A 135 -17.37 10.20 8.80
N ALA A 136 -16.49 11.18 8.99
CA ALA A 136 -16.66 12.53 8.44
C ALA A 136 -16.53 12.53 6.91
N VAL A 137 -15.49 11.91 6.35
CA VAL A 137 -15.30 11.86 4.88
C VAL A 137 -16.37 11.03 4.19
N CYS A 138 -16.84 9.93 4.80
CA CYS A 138 -17.97 9.13 4.28
C CYS A 138 -19.27 9.91 4.11
N ARG A 139 -19.46 10.97 4.93
CA ARG A 139 -20.63 11.86 4.82
C ARG A 139 -20.49 12.93 3.74
N LEU A 140 -19.26 13.39 3.50
CA LEU A 140 -18.98 14.54 2.64
C LEU A 140 -18.60 14.15 1.20
N ALA A 141 -17.93 13.03 1.00
CA ALA A 141 -17.54 12.57 -0.33
C ALA A 141 -18.77 12.00 -1.08
N ASP A 142 -18.81 12.16 -2.39
CA ASP A 142 -19.83 11.52 -3.23
C ASP A 142 -19.58 10.02 -3.34
N TYR A 143 -18.30 9.63 -3.42
CA TYR A 143 -17.90 8.23 -3.53
C TYR A 143 -16.76 7.89 -2.56
N ILE A 144 -16.84 6.69 -1.99
CA ILE A 144 -15.77 6.10 -1.18
C ILE A 144 -15.06 5.03 -2.01
N VAL A 145 -13.74 5.13 -2.09
CA VAL A 145 -12.91 4.18 -2.85
C VAL A 145 -12.12 3.31 -1.89
N LEU A 146 -12.19 2.00 -2.09
CA LEU A 146 -11.47 1.00 -1.31
C LEU A 146 -10.48 0.25 -2.19
N CYS A 147 -9.40 -0.24 -1.58
CA CYS A 147 -8.41 -1.10 -2.24
C CYS A 147 -8.67 -2.60 -2.03
N ASN A 148 -9.82 -2.95 -1.43
CA ASN A 148 -10.16 -4.33 -1.12
C ASN A 148 -11.66 -4.55 -1.26
N GLU A 149 -12.03 -5.45 -2.17
CA GLU A 149 -13.43 -5.74 -2.49
C GLU A 149 -14.19 -6.35 -1.32
N LYS A 150 -13.53 -7.17 -0.49
CA LYS A 150 -14.12 -7.77 0.73
C LYS A 150 -14.70 -6.74 1.72
N TYR A 151 -14.20 -5.51 1.68
CA TYR A 151 -14.64 -4.47 2.61
C TYR A 151 -15.75 -3.57 2.07
N VAL A 152 -16.19 -3.77 0.83
CA VAL A 152 -17.27 -2.97 0.22
C VAL A 152 -18.55 -3.06 1.05
N SER A 153 -18.96 -4.26 1.47
CA SER A 153 -20.14 -4.43 2.35
C SER A 153 -19.93 -3.82 3.75
N LYS A 154 -18.70 -3.90 4.28
CA LYS A 154 -18.38 -3.39 5.63
C LYS A 154 -18.42 -1.86 5.73
N VAL A 155 -18.15 -1.12 4.65
CA VAL A 155 -18.32 0.35 4.65
C VAL A 155 -19.77 0.72 4.93
N THR A 156 -20.72 0.02 4.32
CA THR A 156 -22.13 0.23 4.54
C THR A 156 -22.51 -0.10 6.00
N GLU A 157 -22.03 -1.20 6.51
CA GLU A 157 -22.30 -1.64 7.90
C GLU A 157 -21.72 -0.64 8.93
N ILE A 158 -20.46 -0.20 8.76
CA ILE A 158 -19.74 0.59 9.78
C ILE A 158 -20.07 2.09 9.68
N TYR A 159 -20.19 2.62 8.46
CA TYR A 159 -20.33 4.06 8.21
C TYR A 159 -21.63 4.47 7.56
N GLY A 160 -22.53 3.53 7.22
CA GLY A 160 -23.84 3.78 6.62
C GLY A 160 -23.75 4.31 5.18
N VAL A 161 -22.66 4.05 4.47
CA VAL A 161 -22.49 4.47 3.07
C VAL A 161 -23.25 3.51 2.16
N PRO A 162 -24.19 3.99 1.32
CA PRO A 162 -24.88 3.15 0.34
C PRO A 162 -23.91 2.46 -0.62
N GLN A 163 -24.16 1.20 -0.98
CA GLN A 163 -23.23 0.42 -1.83
C GLN A 163 -22.98 1.06 -3.20
N GLU A 164 -23.96 1.74 -3.76
CA GLU A 164 -23.83 2.48 -5.02
C GLU A 164 -22.86 3.65 -4.96
N ARG A 165 -22.47 4.10 -3.75
CA ARG A 165 -21.45 5.12 -3.53
C ARG A 165 -20.09 4.52 -3.20
N VAL A 166 -19.97 3.19 -3.07
CA VAL A 166 -18.70 2.52 -2.82
C VAL A 166 -18.11 2.06 -4.14
N ARG A 167 -16.83 2.32 -4.31
CA ARG A 167 -16.05 1.91 -5.47
C ARG A 167 -14.87 1.08 -5.01
N PHE A 168 -14.39 0.24 -5.88
CA PHE A 168 -13.22 -0.59 -5.65
C PHE A 168 -12.18 -0.36 -6.75
N VAL A 169 -10.91 -0.25 -6.34
CA VAL A 169 -9.77 -0.28 -7.23
C VAL A 169 -8.62 -0.98 -6.54
N ASP A 170 -7.93 -1.86 -7.24
CA ASP A 170 -6.70 -2.47 -6.70
C ASP A 170 -5.69 -1.38 -6.34
N MET A 171 -4.95 -1.58 -5.23
CA MET A 171 -3.80 -0.75 -4.91
C MET A 171 -2.77 -0.85 -6.05
N TRP A 172 -2.10 0.24 -6.33
CA TRP A 172 -1.04 0.26 -7.34
C TRP A 172 0.27 0.81 -6.76
N ARG A 173 1.36 0.54 -7.49
CA ARG A 173 2.71 1.03 -7.24
C ARG A 173 3.39 1.37 -8.55
N ARG A 174 4.48 2.13 -8.51
CA ARG A 174 5.43 2.21 -9.61
C ARG A 174 6.25 0.93 -9.66
N PHE A 175 6.36 0.33 -10.84
CA PHE A 175 7.18 -0.86 -11.05
C PHE A 175 8.50 -0.46 -11.73
N PRO A 176 9.66 -0.78 -11.14
CA PRO A 176 10.94 -0.64 -11.82
C PRO A 176 11.00 -1.64 -12.98
N ARG A 177 11.92 -1.43 -13.90
CA ARG A 177 12.17 -2.43 -14.94
C ARG A 177 12.58 -3.76 -14.31
N TYR A 178 12.03 -4.85 -14.81
CA TYR A 178 12.43 -6.19 -14.36
C TYR A 178 13.92 -6.41 -14.50
N THR A 179 14.50 -6.95 -13.45
CA THR A 179 15.90 -7.41 -13.44
C THR A 179 15.88 -8.86 -12.99
N GLU A 180 16.51 -9.71 -13.80
CA GLU A 180 16.60 -11.14 -13.50
C GLU A 180 17.28 -11.35 -12.14
N PRO A 181 16.69 -12.19 -11.27
CA PRO A 181 17.23 -12.41 -9.94
C PRO A 181 18.50 -13.26 -9.96
N HIS A 182 19.36 -13.01 -8.99
CA HIS A 182 20.42 -13.95 -8.65
C HIS A 182 19.87 -14.91 -7.58
N TYR A 183 19.64 -16.17 -7.92
CA TYR A 183 19.00 -17.13 -7.02
C TYR A 183 19.93 -17.53 -5.88
N SER A 184 19.62 -17.03 -4.66
CA SER A 184 20.42 -17.17 -3.44
C SER A 184 19.74 -18.04 -2.37
N ARG A 185 18.50 -18.48 -2.62
CA ARG A 185 17.67 -19.31 -1.73
C ARG A 185 17.37 -18.65 -0.38
N ARG A 186 17.07 -17.35 -0.40
CA ARG A 186 16.81 -16.53 0.77
C ARG A 186 15.34 -16.17 0.89
N ALA A 187 14.83 -16.19 2.12
CA ALA A 187 13.48 -15.76 2.46
C ALA A 187 13.51 -14.39 3.16
N LEU A 188 12.63 -13.46 2.75
CA LEU A 188 12.51 -12.14 3.35
C LEU A 188 11.17 -12.00 4.07
N PHE A 189 11.22 -11.65 5.35
CA PHE A 189 10.11 -11.09 6.10
C PHE A 189 10.32 -9.58 6.20
N PHE A 190 9.38 -8.78 5.67
CA PHE A 190 9.54 -7.34 5.57
C PHE A 190 8.43 -6.54 6.25
N GLY A 191 8.82 -5.39 6.84
CA GLY A 191 7.93 -4.38 7.43
C GLY A 191 7.88 -4.43 8.94
N ARG A 192 7.03 -3.58 9.55
CA ARG A 192 6.93 -3.47 11.02
C ARG A 192 6.57 -4.83 11.65
N MET A 193 7.44 -5.34 12.50
CA MET A 193 7.22 -6.59 13.25
C MET A 193 6.21 -6.32 14.36
N ASN A 194 5.00 -6.80 14.19
CA ASN A 194 3.91 -6.64 15.15
C ASN A 194 3.06 -7.93 15.22
N PRO A 195 2.16 -8.09 16.21
CA PRO A 195 1.45 -9.36 16.43
C PRO A 195 0.68 -9.87 15.22
N TYR A 196 0.01 -8.99 14.45
CA TYR A 196 -0.80 -9.44 13.33
C TYR A 196 0.04 -9.95 12.15
N LYS A 197 1.32 -9.58 12.05
CA LYS A 197 2.24 -10.06 11.01
C LYS A 197 2.81 -11.45 11.29
N GLY A 198 2.42 -12.09 12.41
CA GLY A 198 2.78 -13.47 12.70
C GLY A 198 4.27 -13.67 12.97
N VAL A 199 4.87 -12.83 13.80
CA VAL A 199 6.26 -13.00 14.25
C VAL A 199 6.46 -14.32 15.02
N ASP A 200 5.43 -14.77 15.71
CA ASP A 200 5.32 -16.08 16.36
C ASP A 200 5.39 -17.23 15.34
N ASN A 201 4.61 -17.15 14.29
CA ASN A 201 4.66 -18.11 13.19
C ASN A 201 6.03 -18.12 12.48
N LEU A 202 6.60 -16.92 12.23
CA LEU A 202 7.92 -16.79 11.63
C LEU A 202 8.99 -17.52 12.47
N LEU A 203 8.96 -17.37 13.80
CA LEU A 203 9.85 -18.05 14.71
C LEU A 203 9.76 -19.57 14.58
N GLU A 204 8.54 -20.11 14.55
CA GLU A 204 8.32 -21.54 14.42
C GLU A 204 8.72 -22.10 13.04
N ILE A 205 8.47 -21.32 11.97
CA ILE A 205 8.89 -21.69 10.61
C ILE A 205 10.40 -21.66 10.49
N ALA A 206 11.08 -20.62 11.01
CA ALA A 206 12.54 -20.51 10.96
C ALA A 206 13.24 -21.63 11.73
N LYS A 207 12.71 -22.04 12.90
CA LYS A 207 13.20 -23.22 13.65
C LYS A 207 13.07 -24.52 12.85
N LYS A 208 11.98 -24.65 12.06
CA LYS A 208 11.75 -25.84 11.23
C LYS A 208 12.62 -25.87 9.98
N CYS A 209 13.12 -24.74 9.50
CA CYS A 209 13.93 -24.61 8.29
C CYS A 209 15.32 -24.05 8.59
N PRO A 210 16.15 -24.77 9.37
CA PRO A 210 17.49 -24.27 9.74
C PRO A 210 18.45 -24.13 8.54
N GLU A 211 18.15 -24.79 7.44
CA GLU A 211 18.87 -24.76 6.16
C GLU A 211 18.55 -23.53 5.29
N ILE A 212 17.50 -22.78 5.62
CA ILE A 212 17.05 -21.62 4.85
C ILE A 212 17.45 -20.34 5.58
N GLN A 213 18.07 -19.41 4.86
CA GLN A 213 18.41 -18.10 5.40
C GLN A 213 17.20 -17.16 5.38
N PHE A 214 16.84 -16.62 6.54
CA PHE A 214 15.80 -15.63 6.70
C PHE A 214 16.40 -14.25 6.94
N ASP A 215 16.03 -13.29 6.09
CA ASP A 215 16.26 -11.86 6.31
C ASP A 215 14.97 -11.25 6.90
N VAL A 216 15.06 -10.66 8.07
CA VAL A 216 13.95 -10.06 8.80
C VAL A 216 14.22 -8.56 8.90
N VAL A 217 13.46 -7.76 8.15
CA VAL A 217 13.76 -6.34 7.98
C VAL A 217 12.57 -5.47 8.38
N GLY A 218 12.78 -4.55 9.31
CA GLY A 218 11.78 -3.58 9.72
C GLY A 218 11.81 -3.30 11.23
N ARG A 219 10.98 -2.33 11.65
CA ARG A 219 10.94 -1.90 13.05
C ARG A 219 10.19 -2.91 13.93
N VAL A 220 10.76 -3.23 15.07
CA VAL A 220 10.14 -4.08 16.10
C VAL A 220 9.10 -3.29 16.91
N ASP A 221 7.89 -3.85 17.03
CA ASP A 221 6.91 -3.40 17.99
C ASP A 221 7.23 -3.98 19.37
N PRO A 222 7.17 -3.21 20.46
CA PRO A 222 7.43 -3.72 21.82
C PRO A 222 6.64 -4.95 22.20
N GLN A 223 5.45 -5.15 21.63
CA GLN A 223 4.59 -6.32 21.93
C GLN A 223 5.18 -7.65 21.46
N VAL A 224 6.11 -7.64 20.51
CA VAL A 224 6.75 -8.84 19.97
C VAL A 224 8.24 -8.90 20.25
N GLN A 225 8.76 -8.04 21.15
CA GLN A 225 10.18 -7.94 21.43
C GLN A 225 10.79 -9.29 21.86
N GLU A 226 10.12 -10.02 22.76
CA GLU A 226 10.57 -11.34 23.24
C GLU A 226 10.70 -12.34 22.09
N LEU A 227 9.72 -12.38 21.16
CA LEU A 227 9.77 -13.26 19.98
C LEU A 227 10.94 -12.90 19.04
N VAL A 228 11.21 -11.61 18.88
CA VAL A 228 12.34 -11.13 18.08
C VAL A 228 13.66 -11.49 18.72
N ASP A 229 13.76 -11.45 20.05
CA ASP A 229 14.97 -11.84 20.77
C ASP A 229 15.21 -13.37 20.68
N GLU A 230 14.16 -14.19 20.60
CA GLU A 230 14.30 -15.62 20.27
C GLU A 230 14.70 -15.84 18.81
N LEU A 231 14.14 -15.09 17.86
CA LEU A 231 14.55 -15.14 16.44
C LEU A 231 16.06 -14.84 16.27
N LYS A 232 16.59 -13.85 16.99
CA LYS A 232 18.03 -13.50 16.95
C LYS A 232 18.96 -14.63 17.37
N LYS A 233 18.48 -15.60 18.16
CA LYS A 233 19.29 -16.75 18.60
C LYS A 233 19.44 -17.80 17.51
N LEU A 234 18.61 -17.75 16.46
CA LEU A 234 18.66 -18.73 15.38
C LEU A 234 19.78 -18.37 14.39
N PRO A 235 20.68 -19.32 14.06
CA PRO A 235 21.83 -19.06 13.19
C PRO A 235 21.45 -18.73 11.74
N ASN A 236 20.26 -19.12 11.33
CA ASN A 236 19.71 -18.92 10.00
C ASN A 236 18.83 -17.65 9.89
N VAL A 237 18.81 -16.76 10.90
CA VAL A 237 18.01 -15.53 10.89
C VAL A 237 18.91 -14.31 11.04
N MET A 238 18.79 -13.38 10.10
CA MET A 238 19.41 -12.06 10.17
C MET A 238 18.35 -10.99 10.36
N ILE A 239 18.47 -10.17 11.41
CA ILE A 239 17.50 -9.13 11.74
C ILE A 239 18.11 -7.74 11.52
N ASN A 240 17.47 -6.96 10.66
CA ASN A 240 17.72 -5.53 10.52
C ASN A 240 16.55 -4.76 11.16
N ASN A 241 16.74 -4.30 12.40
CA ASN A 241 15.72 -3.58 13.17
C ASN A 241 15.90 -2.06 13.01
N GLY A 242 14.98 -1.42 12.33
CA GLY A 242 15.00 0.03 12.17
C GLY A 242 13.99 0.56 11.17
N TYR A 243 14.02 1.86 10.97
CA TYR A 243 13.38 2.47 9.83
C TYR A 243 14.22 2.19 8.58
N VAL A 244 13.58 1.73 7.54
CA VAL A 244 14.20 1.33 6.28
C VAL A 244 13.95 2.43 5.27
N THR A 245 15.00 2.95 4.65
CA THR A 245 14.91 3.87 3.52
C THR A 245 14.42 3.14 2.27
N GLU A 246 13.98 3.88 1.25
CA GLU A 246 13.55 3.27 -0.02
C GLU A 246 14.68 2.47 -0.69
N GLY A 247 15.94 2.95 -0.60
CA GLY A 247 17.10 2.23 -1.11
C GLY A 247 17.35 0.92 -0.36
N GLU A 248 17.34 0.94 0.97
CA GLU A 248 17.50 -0.26 1.80
C GLU A 248 16.34 -1.26 1.59
N MET A 249 15.11 -0.75 1.38
CA MET A 249 13.99 -1.59 0.99
C MET A 249 14.26 -2.29 -0.34
N ALA A 250 14.65 -1.54 -1.36
CA ALA A 250 14.96 -2.10 -2.67
C ALA A 250 16.06 -3.17 -2.58
N GLU A 251 17.14 -2.89 -1.85
CA GLU A 251 18.23 -3.85 -1.61
C GLU A 251 17.73 -5.13 -0.93
N ALA A 252 16.89 -5.02 0.10
CA ALA A 252 16.34 -6.18 0.80
C ALA A 252 15.51 -7.08 -0.14
N PHE A 253 14.64 -6.47 -0.97
CA PHE A 253 13.85 -7.22 -1.95
C PHE A 253 14.71 -7.80 -3.08
N ILE A 254 15.69 -7.06 -3.59
CA ILE A 254 16.59 -7.55 -4.65
C ILE A 254 17.42 -8.74 -4.17
N LYS A 255 17.86 -8.73 -2.90
CA LYS A 255 18.69 -9.77 -2.30
C LYS A 255 17.91 -11.04 -1.94
N ALA A 256 16.60 -10.92 -1.72
CA ALA A 256 15.73 -12.04 -1.40
C ALA A 256 15.26 -12.77 -2.66
N ASP A 257 14.83 -14.02 -2.47
CA ASP A 257 14.16 -14.80 -3.52
C ASP A 257 12.67 -14.97 -3.21
N TRP A 258 12.34 -15.26 -1.95
CA TRP A 258 10.98 -15.50 -1.52
C TRP A 258 10.53 -14.50 -0.46
N ILE A 259 9.35 -13.93 -0.63
CA ILE A 259 8.73 -13.12 0.41
C ILE A 259 7.86 -14.03 1.27
N VAL A 260 8.08 -14.03 2.58
CA VAL A 260 7.32 -14.86 3.52
C VAL A 260 6.36 -14.00 4.34
N LEU A 261 5.07 -14.36 4.31
CA LEU A 261 3.99 -13.63 4.98
C LEU A 261 3.18 -14.60 5.88
N PRO A 262 3.75 -15.02 7.02
CA PRO A 262 3.08 -15.92 7.95
C PRO A 262 2.09 -15.17 8.86
N TYR A 263 1.29 -14.26 8.27
CA TYR A 263 0.46 -13.30 8.98
C TYR A 263 -0.72 -13.97 9.69
N ASN A 264 -1.04 -13.49 10.91
CA ASN A 264 -2.21 -13.91 11.67
C ASN A 264 -3.50 -13.22 11.15
N SER A 265 -3.37 -12.04 10.54
CA SER A 265 -4.47 -11.36 9.87
C SER A 265 -3.95 -10.31 8.91
N ALA A 266 -4.73 -10.01 7.86
CA ALA A 266 -4.40 -8.92 6.95
C ALA A 266 -5.66 -8.37 6.26
N THR A 267 -5.75 -7.05 6.15
CA THR A 267 -6.75 -6.38 5.30
C THR A 267 -6.28 -6.31 3.85
N GLN A 268 -4.99 -6.14 3.67
CA GLN A 268 -4.21 -6.20 2.42
C GLN A 268 -2.73 -6.15 2.78
N SER A 269 -1.84 -6.46 1.85
CA SER A 269 -0.41 -6.36 2.09
C SER A 269 0.31 -5.63 0.95
N GLY A 270 0.84 -4.44 1.24
CA GLY A 270 1.76 -3.74 0.35
C GLY A 270 3.03 -4.54 0.07
N VAL A 271 3.46 -5.35 1.05
CA VAL A 271 4.67 -6.20 0.95
C VAL A 271 4.56 -7.24 -0.17
N VAL A 272 3.36 -7.78 -0.44
CA VAL A 272 3.12 -8.66 -1.59
C VAL A 272 3.40 -7.93 -2.90
N ILE A 273 2.85 -6.70 -3.03
CA ILE A 273 3.02 -5.88 -4.22
C ILE A 273 4.49 -5.46 -4.38
N ASP A 274 5.13 -5.08 -3.28
CA ASP A 274 6.56 -4.73 -3.28
C ASP A 274 7.43 -5.93 -3.68
N GLY A 275 7.08 -7.15 -3.26
CA GLY A 275 7.71 -8.38 -3.75
C GLY A 275 7.62 -8.48 -5.27
N TYR A 276 6.44 -8.31 -5.82
CA TYR A 276 6.21 -8.40 -7.27
C TYR A 276 6.94 -7.32 -8.06
N ARG A 277 7.10 -6.11 -7.51
CA ARG A 277 7.89 -5.03 -8.14
C ARG A 277 9.32 -5.46 -8.48
N TYR A 278 9.88 -6.36 -7.67
CA TYR A 278 11.24 -6.88 -7.85
C TYR A 278 11.25 -8.33 -8.37
N GLY A 279 10.10 -8.85 -8.82
CA GLY A 279 9.98 -10.22 -9.30
C GLY A 279 10.16 -11.27 -8.19
N ARG A 280 9.76 -10.95 -6.95
CA ARG A 280 9.86 -11.89 -5.82
C ARG A 280 8.51 -12.52 -5.56
N PRO A 281 8.36 -13.84 -5.85
CA PRO A 281 7.16 -14.57 -5.50
C PRO A 281 7.01 -14.67 -3.97
N CYS A 282 5.79 -14.90 -3.49
CA CYS A 282 5.54 -14.97 -2.06
C CYS A 282 4.99 -16.32 -1.61
N ILE A 283 5.27 -16.66 -0.35
CA ILE A 283 4.60 -17.75 0.37
C ILE A 283 3.86 -17.09 1.53
N ALA A 284 2.55 -17.27 1.60
CA ALA A 284 1.71 -16.56 2.55
C ALA A 284 0.66 -17.47 3.18
N PHE A 285 0.26 -17.18 4.41
CA PHE A 285 -0.97 -17.75 4.92
C PHE A 285 -2.19 -17.19 4.18
N ASN A 286 -3.17 -18.04 3.96
CA ASN A 286 -4.45 -17.70 3.35
C ASN A 286 -5.32 -16.93 4.36
N VAL A 287 -4.93 -15.68 4.66
CA VAL A 287 -5.63 -14.82 5.62
C VAL A 287 -6.08 -13.53 4.97
N GLY A 288 -7.26 -13.09 5.33
CA GLY A 288 -7.81 -11.80 4.89
C GLY A 288 -7.83 -11.66 3.37
N ALA A 289 -7.28 -10.56 2.87
CA ALA A 289 -7.20 -10.28 1.43
C ALA A 289 -5.88 -10.68 0.77
N ILE A 290 -4.95 -11.28 1.49
CA ILE A 290 -3.72 -11.81 0.88
C ILE A 290 -4.06 -12.87 -0.18
N ALA A 291 -5.10 -13.68 0.07
CA ALA A 291 -5.59 -14.66 -0.90
C ALA A 291 -5.92 -14.07 -2.28
N GLU A 292 -6.42 -12.83 -2.33
CA GLU A 292 -6.77 -12.14 -3.58
C GLU A 292 -5.53 -11.54 -4.27
N GLN A 293 -4.44 -11.39 -3.53
CA GLN A 293 -3.20 -10.81 -4.02
C GLN A 293 -2.25 -11.85 -4.61
N VAL A 294 -2.39 -13.13 -4.24
CA VAL A 294 -1.50 -14.21 -4.67
C VAL A 294 -2.20 -15.08 -5.71
N CYS A 295 -1.56 -15.25 -6.86
CA CYS A 295 -1.98 -16.22 -7.87
C CYS A 295 -1.19 -17.51 -7.65
N GLU A 296 -1.88 -18.57 -7.16
CA GLU A 296 -1.29 -19.86 -6.81
C GLU A 296 -0.49 -20.46 -7.97
N GLY A 297 0.77 -20.83 -7.69
CA GLY A 297 1.69 -21.41 -8.66
C GLY A 297 2.22 -20.45 -9.73
N VAL A 298 1.76 -19.20 -9.76
CA VAL A 298 2.18 -18.15 -10.72
C VAL A 298 3.00 -17.06 -10.02
N SER A 299 2.44 -16.46 -8.99
CA SER A 299 3.10 -15.36 -8.26
C SER A 299 3.45 -15.73 -6.82
N GLY A 300 3.17 -16.96 -6.41
CA GLY A 300 3.46 -17.47 -5.07
C GLY A 300 2.57 -18.64 -4.68
N TYR A 301 2.54 -18.92 -3.37
CA TYR A 301 1.79 -20.03 -2.79
C TYR A 301 1.01 -19.59 -1.56
N LEU A 302 -0.20 -20.14 -1.42
CA LEU A 302 -1.09 -19.91 -0.29
C LEU A 302 -1.12 -21.15 0.62
N ILE A 303 -0.89 -20.94 1.90
CA ILE A 303 -0.85 -21.99 2.92
C ILE A 303 -2.06 -21.81 3.87
N PRO A 304 -2.70 -22.86 4.32
CA PRO A 304 -3.76 -22.75 5.33
C PRO A 304 -3.29 -21.98 6.57
N GLU A 305 -4.13 -21.07 7.07
CA GLU A 305 -3.85 -20.22 8.23
C GLU A 305 -3.33 -21.04 9.42
N GLY A 306 -2.21 -20.57 10.03
CA GLY A 306 -1.62 -21.17 11.22
C GLY A 306 -0.91 -22.52 11.01
N ASN A 307 -0.91 -23.07 9.80
CA ASN A 307 -0.24 -24.33 9.52
C ASN A 307 1.27 -24.12 9.24
N ASN A 308 2.05 -23.89 10.32
CA ASN A 308 3.50 -23.65 10.24
C ASN A 308 4.29 -24.85 9.66
N VAL A 309 3.76 -26.08 9.75
CA VAL A 309 4.39 -27.26 9.15
C VAL A 309 4.27 -27.19 7.64
N ALA A 310 3.04 -27.03 7.13
CA ALA A 310 2.82 -26.91 5.69
C ALA A 310 3.55 -25.68 5.08
N PHE A 311 3.66 -24.59 5.84
CA PHE A 311 4.42 -23.42 5.40
C PHE A 311 5.92 -23.75 5.25
N ALA A 312 6.51 -24.39 6.24
CA ALA A 312 7.90 -24.81 6.22
C ALA A 312 8.18 -25.81 5.08
N ASP A 313 7.29 -26.78 4.87
CA ASP A 313 7.42 -27.76 3.79
C ASP A 313 7.34 -27.08 2.41
N ARG A 314 6.37 -26.20 2.19
CA ARG A 314 6.28 -25.42 0.95
C ARG A 314 7.49 -24.52 0.72
N LEU A 315 8.02 -23.90 1.77
CA LEU A 315 9.21 -23.05 1.66
C LEU A 315 10.44 -23.88 1.26
N ARG A 316 10.62 -25.09 1.83
CA ARG A 316 11.69 -26.02 1.40
C ARG A 316 11.56 -26.41 -0.06
N GLU A 317 10.36 -26.81 -0.50
CA GLU A 317 10.10 -27.14 -1.90
C GLU A 317 10.46 -25.94 -2.80
N ALA A 318 10.06 -24.73 -2.41
CA ALA A 318 10.29 -23.50 -3.15
C ALA A 318 11.78 -23.16 -3.29
N VAL A 319 12.56 -23.29 -2.22
CA VAL A 319 14.01 -23.02 -2.28
C VAL A 319 14.82 -24.16 -2.90
N CYS A 320 14.21 -25.34 -3.08
CA CYS A 320 14.82 -26.46 -3.80
C CYS A 320 14.55 -26.45 -5.32
N MET A 321 13.76 -25.50 -5.83
CA MET A 321 13.59 -25.33 -7.27
C MET A 321 14.94 -25.14 -7.97
N SER A 322 15.01 -25.56 -9.22
CA SER A 322 16.14 -25.20 -10.09
C SER A 322 16.16 -23.69 -10.33
N GLU A 323 17.31 -23.14 -10.67
CA GLU A 323 17.46 -21.71 -10.95
C GLU A 323 16.54 -21.27 -12.12
N ASP A 324 16.38 -22.10 -13.14
CA ASP A 324 15.54 -21.82 -14.29
C ASP A 324 14.04 -21.80 -13.92
N GLU A 325 13.58 -22.74 -13.09
CA GLU A 325 12.20 -22.76 -12.59
C GLU A 325 11.93 -21.51 -11.72
N TYR A 326 12.87 -21.15 -10.84
CA TYR A 326 12.75 -19.95 -10.03
C TYR A 326 12.73 -18.66 -10.88
N LYS A 327 13.63 -18.53 -11.87
CA LYS A 327 13.65 -17.36 -12.78
C LYS A 327 12.32 -17.21 -13.52
N LYS A 328 11.77 -18.32 -14.00
CA LYS A 328 10.44 -18.32 -14.63
C LYS A 328 9.35 -17.86 -13.66
N MET A 329 9.36 -18.34 -12.42
CA MET A 329 8.40 -17.93 -11.41
C MET A 329 8.57 -16.46 -11.02
N SER A 330 9.80 -15.98 -10.90
CA SER A 330 10.14 -14.59 -10.67
C SER A 330 9.58 -13.67 -11.76
N GLN A 331 9.79 -14.04 -13.03
CA GLN A 331 9.23 -13.29 -14.16
C GLN A 331 7.70 -13.30 -14.14
N ASN A 332 7.09 -14.45 -13.90
CA ASN A 332 5.62 -14.56 -13.78
C ASN A 332 5.06 -13.68 -12.65
N ALA A 333 5.72 -13.65 -11.50
CA ALA A 333 5.34 -12.81 -10.37
C ALA A 333 5.41 -11.31 -10.72
N TYR A 334 6.48 -10.89 -11.41
CA TYR A 334 6.64 -9.53 -11.90
C TYR A 334 5.54 -9.17 -12.93
N GLU A 335 5.32 -10.00 -13.94
CA GLU A 335 4.31 -9.76 -14.97
C GLU A 335 2.89 -9.70 -14.40
N TYR A 336 2.58 -10.63 -13.48
CA TYR A 336 1.32 -10.58 -12.71
C TYR A 336 1.18 -9.28 -11.93
N GLY A 337 2.25 -8.87 -11.24
CA GLY A 337 2.31 -7.62 -10.51
C GLY A 337 2.11 -6.39 -11.40
N VAL A 338 2.81 -6.32 -12.54
CA VAL A 338 2.66 -5.23 -13.51
C VAL A 338 1.23 -5.13 -14.02
N LYS A 339 0.65 -6.25 -14.43
CA LYS A 339 -0.72 -6.29 -14.96
C LYS A 339 -1.76 -5.84 -13.94
N LYS A 340 -1.61 -6.25 -12.67
CA LYS A 340 -2.61 -6.02 -11.64
C LYS A 340 -2.34 -4.77 -10.79
N TYR A 341 -1.08 -4.50 -10.48
CA TYR A 341 -0.68 -3.53 -9.46
C TYR A 341 0.23 -2.41 -9.96
N SER A 342 0.64 -2.37 -11.23
CA SER A 342 1.34 -1.18 -11.72
C SER A 342 0.37 -0.01 -11.89
N ALA A 343 0.89 1.21 -11.75
CA ALA A 343 0.09 2.41 -12.00
C ALA A 343 -0.44 2.44 -13.44
N GLU A 344 0.38 2.02 -14.41
CA GLU A 344 -0.02 1.89 -15.81
C GLU A 344 -1.13 0.85 -16.00
N GLY A 345 -1.01 -0.33 -15.35
CA GLY A 345 -2.04 -1.38 -15.40
C GLY A 345 -3.34 -1.01 -14.67
N ALA A 346 -3.30 -0.04 -13.74
CA ALA A 346 -4.45 0.43 -13.00
C ALA A 346 -5.26 1.52 -13.71
N ILE A 347 -4.69 2.20 -14.74
CA ILE A 347 -5.32 3.39 -15.36
C ILE A 347 -6.77 3.14 -15.79
N ASP A 348 -7.04 2.10 -16.54
CA ASP A 348 -8.37 1.86 -17.09
C ASP A 348 -9.40 1.58 -15.99
N ARG A 349 -8.99 0.84 -14.95
CA ARG A 349 -9.83 0.60 -13.79
C ARG A 349 -10.05 1.88 -12.98
N PHE A 350 -9.00 2.66 -12.76
CA PHE A 350 -9.08 3.93 -12.07
C PHE A 350 -10.01 4.92 -12.79
N VAL A 351 -9.82 5.12 -14.09
CA VAL A 351 -10.69 6.01 -14.90
C VAL A 351 -12.13 5.54 -14.81
N LYS A 352 -12.41 4.24 -14.94
CA LYS A 352 -13.76 3.69 -14.82
C LYS A 352 -14.40 3.96 -13.45
N VAL A 353 -13.58 3.98 -12.39
CA VAL A 353 -14.04 4.23 -11.02
C VAL A 353 -14.44 5.67 -10.80
N ILE A 354 -13.71 6.62 -11.40
CA ILE A 354 -13.89 8.06 -11.19
C ILE A 354 -14.77 8.75 -12.26
N SER A 355 -15.18 8.03 -13.30
CA SER A 355 -16.15 8.52 -14.31
C SER A 355 -17.59 8.41 -13.81
#